data_e2e50a2755100f895747bbfe26317c7f
#
_entry.id   e2e50a2755100f895747bbfe26317c7f
#
_cell.length_a   1.000
_cell.length_b   1.000
_cell.length_c   1.000
_cell.angle_alpha   90.00
_cell.angle_beta   90.00
_cell.angle_gamma   90.00
#
_symmetry.space_group_name_H-M   'P 1'
#
loop_
_entity.id
_entity.type
_entity.pdbx_description
1 polymer ?
#
loop_
_entity_poly.entity_id
_entity_poly.type
_entity_poly.pdbx_seq_one_letter_code
_entity_poly.pdbx_strand_id
1 'polypeptide(L)'
;MTKHFTIVALLAFSGLAQAGNYATCLLDKLPGVQNHGASVSAVRVCQSKYPGGLAGVEQGAGRGLFASYDSGDECTYDKAKDTRYTGAVRVMAEACMRLYNKPQPPAPKQGLFDDLIPGKQAR
;
A
#
# COMPACT_ATOMS: atom_id res chain seq x y z
N MET A 1 -31.20 -23.46 -49.50
CA MET A 1 -31.53 -22.82 -48.18
C MET A 1 -30.32 -22.97 -47.27
N THR A 2 -29.43 -22.01 -47.28
CA THR A 2 -28.21 -21.99 -46.52
C THR A 2 -28.44 -21.16 -45.26
N LYS A 3 -28.55 -21.81 -44.09
CA LYS A 3 -28.63 -21.17 -42.80
C LYS A 3 -27.22 -20.77 -42.37
N HIS A 4 -26.94 -19.48 -42.44
CA HIS A 4 -25.72 -18.91 -41.84
C HIS A 4 -25.88 -18.84 -40.34
N PHE A 5 -25.16 -19.71 -39.61
CA PHE A 5 -24.99 -19.60 -38.19
C PHE A 5 -23.88 -18.57 -37.91
N THR A 6 -24.28 -17.39 -37.54
CA THR A 6 -23.37 -16.34 -37.07
C THR A 6 -23.03 -16.65 -35.63
N ILE A 7 -21.85 -17.19 -35.40
CA ILE A 7 -21.27 -17.37 -34.06
C ILE A 7 -20.77 -16.01 -33.62
N VAL A 8 -21.52 -15.36 -32.74
CA VAL A 8 -21.09 -14.17 -32.03
C VAL A 8 -20.15 -14.65 -30.91
N ALA A 9 -18.84 -14.51 -31.14
CA ALA A 9 -17.85 -14.71 -30.09
C ALA A 9 -17.95 -13.56 -29.07
N LEU A 10 -18.57 -13.83 -27.92
CA LEU A 10 -18.50 -12.96 -26.76
C LEU A 10 -17.06 -13.04 -26.23
N LEU A 11 -16.25 -12.06 -26.57
CA LEU A 11 -15.00 -11.78 -25.88
C LEU A 11 -15.35 -11.28 -24.48
N ALA A 12 -15.35 -12.19 -23.51
CA ALA A 12 -15.36 -11.85 -22.12
C ALA A 12 -14.04 -11.12 -21.83
N PHE A 13 -14.07 -9.80 -21.83
CA PHE A 13 -13.03 -9.00 -21.20
C PHE A 13 -13.12 -9.28 -19.70
N SER A 14 -12.40 -10.32 -19.27
CA SER A 14 -12.05 -10.48 -17.88
C SER A 14 -11.08 -9.35 -17.56
N GLY A 15 -11.62 -8.18 -17.19
CA GLY A 15 -10.84 -7.14 -16.57
C GLY A 15 -10.13 -7.79 -15.39
N LEU A 16 -8.81 -7.80 -15.44
CA LEU A 16 -7.97 -8.09 -14.27
C LEU A 16 -8.35 -7.01 -13.24
N ALA A 17 -9.37 -7.31 -12.43
CA ALA A 17 -9.60 -6.58 -11.20
C ALA A 17 -8.32 -6.78 -10.40
N GLN A 18 -7.44 -5.78 -10.39
CA GLN A 18 -6.37 -5.75 -9.42
C GLN A 18 -7.07 -5.85 -8.07
N ALA A 19 -6.89 -6.97 -7.39
CA ALA A 19 -7.43 -7.16 -6.07
C ALA A 19 -6.83 -6.05 -5.21
N GLY A 20 -7.63 -5.01 -4.94
CA GLY A 20 -7.24 -3.91 -4.08
C GLY A 20 -6.87 -4.45 -2.71
N ASN A 21 -6.02 -3.76 -2.00
CA ASN A 21 -5.67 -4.06 -0.62
C ASN A 21 -5.91 -2.82 0.25
N TYR A 22 -5.67 -2.95 1.54
CA TYR A 22 -5.87 -1.86 2.49
C TYR A 22 -5.06 -0.60 2.11
N ALA A 23 -3.79 -0.76 1.71
CA ALA A 23 -2.94 0.36 1.33
C ALA A 23 -3.45 1.08 0.07
N THR A 24 -3.84 0.34 -0.95
CA THR A 24 -4.42 0.94 -2.17
C THR A 24 -5.75 1.65 -1.90
N CYS A 25 -6.59 1.10 -1.01
CA CYS A 25 -7.81 1.76 -0.57
C CYS A 25 -7.52 3.11 0.12
N LEU A 26 -6.52 3.16 1.01
CA LEU A 26 -6.12 4.40 1.67
C LEU A 26 -5.65 5.45 0.66
N LEU A 27 -4.83 5.05 -0.32
CA LEU A 27 -4.30 5.94 -1.35
C LEU A 27 -5.35 6.39 -2.39
N ASP A 28 -6.50 5.73 -2.43
CA ASP A 28 -7.66 6.15 -3.21
C ASP A 28 -8.51 7.19 -2.46
N LYS A 29 -8.65 7.06 -1.14
CA LYS A 29 -9.61 7.85 -0.35
C LYS A 29 -9.03 9.01 0.42
N LEU A 30 -7.75 9.00 0.74
CA LEU A 30 -7.13 10.04 1.58
C LEU A 30 -6.60 11.26 0.81
N PRO A 31 -6.22 11.19 -0.48
CA PRO A 31 -5.77 12.37 -1.20
C PRO A 31 -6.79 13.51 -1.12
N GLY A 32 -6.32 14.72 -0.81
CA GLY A 32 -7.17 15.92 -0.72
C GLY A 32 -7.98 16.06 0.57
N VAL A 33 -7.88 15.13 1.52
CA VAL A 33 -8.59 15.23 2.82
C VAL A 33 -8.07 16.43 3.63
N GLN A 34 -9.02 17.26 4.13
CA GLN A 34 -8.70 18.53 4.77
C GLN A 34 -8.80 18.51 6.30
N ASN A 35 -9.43 17.50 6.88
CA ASN A 35 -9.71 17.46 8.32
C ASN A 35 -9.71 16.04 8.90
N HIS A 36 -9.64 16.00 10.23
CA HIS A 36 -9.59 14.75 10.99
C HIS A 36 -10.81 13.82 10.72
N GLY A 37 -12.02 14.38 10.72
CA GLY A 37 -13.25 13.59 10.56
C GLY A 37 -13.29 12.83 9.24
N ALA A 38 -12.96 13.51 8.13
CA ALA A 38 -12.90 12.90 6.81
C ALA A 38 -11.79 11.83 6.75
N SER A 39 -10.64 12.08 7.34
CA SER A 39 -9.53 11.13 7.41
C SER A 39 -9.92 9.85 8.16
N VAL A 40 -10.52 9.98 9.34
CA VAL A 40 -10.99 8.83 10.14
C VAL A 40 -12.05 8.03 9.38
N SER A 41 -12.99 8.69 8.71
CA SER A 41 -14.03 8.04 7.93
C SER A 41 -13.44 7.24 6.76
N ALA A 42 -12.47 7.81 6.05
CA ALA A 42 -11.77 7.11 4.97
C ALA A 42 -11.04 5.85 5.46
N VAL A 43 -10.32 5.96 6.59
CA VAL A 43 -9.63 4.82 7.22
C VAL A 43 -10.63 3.74 7.63
N ARG A 44 -11.76 4.10 8.25
CA ARG A 44 -12.80 3.13 8.64
C ARG A 44 -13.41 2.40 7.46
N VAL A 45 -13.67 3.09 6.35
CA VAL A 45 -14.17 2.46 5.12
C VAL A 45 -13.16 1.44 4.61
N CYS A 46 -11.87 1.77 4.58
CA CYS A 46 -10.84 0.84 4.16
C CYS A 46 -10.68 -0.33 5.14
N GLN A 47 -10.76 -0.07 6.45
CA GLN A 47 -10.67 -1.10 7.48
C GLN A 47 -11.83 -2.10 7.39
N SER A 48 -13.04 -1.66 7.08
CA SER A 48 -14.19 -2.55 6.92
C SER A 48 -14.07 -3.45 5.68
N LYS A 49 -13.44 -2.97 4.62
CA LYS A 49 -13.17 -3.75 3.41
C LYS A 49 -11.99 -4.72 3.56
N TYR A 50 -10.99 -4.32 4.31
CA TYR A 50 -9.74 -5.05 4.51
C TYR A 50 -9.40 -5.14 6.00
N PRO A 51 -10.07 -6.05 6.75
CA PRO A 51 -9.93 -6.13 8.20
C PRO A 51 -8.50 -6.38 8.70
N GLY A 52 -7.66 -6.99 7.86
CA GLY A 52 -6.23 -7.20 8.15
C GLY A 52 -5.40 -5.92 8.22
N GLY A 53 -5.95 -4.78 7.74
CA GLY A 53 -5.27 -3.50 7.75
C GLY A 53 -3.95 -3.51 6.99
N LEU A 54 -3.05 -2.60 7.36
CA LEU A 54 -1.75 -2.48 6.71
C LEU A 54 -0.84 -3.71 6.94
N ALA A 55 -1.00 -4.39 8.07
CA ALA A 55 -0.27 -5.63 8.36
C ALA A 55 -0.60 -6.77 7.39
N GLY A 56 -1.82 -6.78 6.84
CA GLY A 56 -2.26 -7.74 5.82
C GLY A 56 -1.76 -7.43 4.42
N VAL A 57 -1.06 -6.32 4.21
CA VAL A 57 -0.46 -5.94 2.93
C VAL A 57 1.00 -6.40 2.91
N GLU A 58 1.36 -7.20 1.92
CA GLU A 58 2.76 -7.63 1.75
C GLU A 58 3.67 -6.43 1.45
N GLN A 59 4.85 -6.42 2.08
CA GLN A 59 5.84 -5.38 1.82
C GLN A 59 6.31 -5.45 0.37
N GLY A 60 6.19 -4.34 -0.35
CA GLY A 60 6.56 -4.27 -1.76
C GLY A 60 5.47 -4.76 -2.73
N ALA A 61 4.23 -4.95 -2.26
CA ALA A 61 3.11 -5.44 -3.08
C ALA A 61 2.81 -4.59 -4.32
N GLY A 62 3.15 -3.32 -4.31
CA GLY A 62 2.99 -2.40 -5.46
C GLY A 62 4.17 -2.39 -6.43
N ARG A 63 5.26 -3.12 -6.11
CA ARG A 63 6.45 -3.22 -6.95
C ARG A 63 6.22 -4.22 -8.09
N GLY A 64 6.95 -4.05 -9.16
CA GLY A 64 6.88 -4.95 -10.31
C GLY A 64 7.05 -4.19 -11.61
N LEU A 65 6.91 -4.89 -12.73
CA LEU A 65 7.12 -4.36 -14.08
C LEU A 65 6.20 -3.16 -14.41
N PHE A 66 5.00 -3.13 -13.83
CA PHE A 66 4.00 -2.06 -14.04
C PHE A 66 3.77 -1.24 -12.78
N ALA A 67 4.76 -1.13 -11.90
CA ALA A 67 4.66 -0.30 -10.71
C ALA A 67 4.42 1.17 -11.08
N SER A 68 3.48 1.82 -10.36
CA SER A 68 3.17 3.23 -10.59
C SER A 68 4.25 4.16 -10.04
N TYR A 69 5.05 3.69 -9.08
CA TYR A 69 6.11 4.45 -8.41
C TYR A 69 7.33 3.58 -8.15
N ASP A 70 8.51 4.19 -8.19
CA ASP A 70 9.78 3.51 -7.94
C ASP A 70 10.10 3.40 -6.43
N SER A 71 9.48 4.27 -5.62
CA SER A 71 9.70 4.31 -4.17
C SER A 71 8.45 4.76 -3.40
N GLY A 72 8.44 4.48 -2.09
CA GLY A 72 7.41 4.99 -1.19
C GLY A 72 7.42 6.51 -1.08
N ASP A 73 8.59 7.16 -1.20
CA ASP A 73 8.69 8.62 -1.14
C ASP A 73 8.07 9.28 -2.38
N GLU A 74 8.31 8.74 -3.57
CA GLU A 74 7.70 9.23 -4.82
C GLU A 74 6.17 9.10 -4.76
N CYS A 75 5.67 7.95 -4.32
CA CYS A 75 4.25 7.72 -4.09
C CYS A 75 3.68 8.73 -3.07
N THR A 76 4.37 8.93 -1.94
CA THR A 76 3.93 9.86 -0.89
C THR A 76 3.84 11.28 -1.40
N TYR A 77 4.86 11.73 -2.13
CA TYR A 77 4.86 13.08 -2.72
C TYR A 77 3.66 13.26 -3.65
N ASP A 78 3.44 12.34 -4.58
CA ASP A 78 2.36 12.46 -5.55
C ASP A 78 0.97 12.40 -4.88
N LYS A 79 0.76 11.48 -3.95
CA LYS A 79 -0.54 11.28 -3.29
C LYS A 79 -0.88 12.34 -2.25
N ALA A 80 0.14 12.89 -1.57
CA ALA A 80 -0.07 13.77 -0.43
C ALA A 80 0.14 15.26 -0.72
N LYS A 81 0.72 15.64 -1.86
CA LYS A 81 1.08 17.04 -2.19
C LYS A 81 -0.04 18.05 -2.04
N ASP A 82 -1.28 17.65 -2.29
CA ASP A 82 -2.46 18.52 -2.20
C ASP A 82 -3.30 18.26 -0.93
N THR A 83 -2.77 17.49 0.02
CA THR A 83 -3.45 17.13 1.26
C THR A 83 -2.94 17.97 2.42
N ARG A 84 -3.81 18.76 3.04
CA ARG A 84 -3.44 19.67 4.13
C ARG A 84 -3.46 19.02 5.52
N TYR A 85 -4.27 17.99 5.71
CA TYR A 85 -4.36 17.34 7.01
C TYR A 85 -3.18 16.38 7.22
N THR A 86 -2.27 16.74 8.12
CA THR A 86 -1.03 15.99 8.39
C THR A 86 -1.27 14.53 8.79
N GLY A 87 -2.36 14.25 9.50
CA GLY A 87 -2.73 12.87 9.85
C GLY A 87 -2.97 12.00 8.62
N ALA A 88 -3.68 12.51 7.61
CA ALA A 88 -3.89 11.79 6.35
C ALA A 88 -2.58 11.61 5.56
N VAL A 89 -1.72 12.65 5.55
CA VAL A 89 -0.40 12.57 4.90
C VAL A 89 0.44 11.45 5.50
N ARG A 90 0.46 11.32 6.83
CA ARG A 90 1.20 10.25 7.52
C ARG A 90 0.68 8.86 7.13
N VAL A 91 -0.63 8.67 7.15
CA VAL A 91 -1.24 7.39 6.77
C VAL A 91 -0.96 7.03 5.32
N MET A 92 -1.00 8.01 4.41
CA MET A 92 -0.62 7.81 3.00
C MET A 92 0.86 7.43 2.86
N ALA A 93 1.76 8.08 3.62
CA ALA A 93 3.17 7.75 3.61
C ALA A 93 3.42 6.29 4.04
N GLU A 94 2.77 5.83 5.11
CA GLU A 94 2.87 4.44 5.55
C GLU A 94 2.36 3.46 4.49
N ALA A 95 1.23 3.76 3.85
CA ALA A 95 0.69 2.94 2.76
C ALA A 95 1.64 2.90 1.55
N CYS A 96 2.19 4.04 1.15
CA CYS A 96 3.16 4.15 0.06
C CYS A 96 4.45 3.37 0.35
N MET A 97 4.99 3.50 1.56
CA MET A 97 6.19 2.76 1.97
C MET A 97 5.93 1.26 1.99
N ARG A 98 4.76 0.83 2.45
CA ARG A 98 4.38 -0.59 2.44
C ARG A 98 4.29 -1.15 1.02
N LEU A 99 3.75 -0.39 0.07
CA LEU A 99 3.58 -0.86 -1.31
C LEU A 99 4.88 -0.82 -2.13
N TYR A 100 5.68 0.24 -1.99
CA TYR A 100 6.74 0.54 -2.96
C TYR A 100 8.16 0.43 -2.43
N ASN A 101 8.38 0.42 -1.11
CA ASN A 101 9.71 0.15 -0.59
C ASN A 101 10.05 -1.34 -0.67
N LYS A 102 11.32 -1.62 -0.89
CA LYS A 102 11.84 -3.01 -0.90
C LYS A 102 11.63 -3.65 0.47
N PRO A 103 11.33 -4.95 0.52
CA PRO A 103 11.39 -5.69 1.77
C PRO A 103 12.78 -5.52 2.38
N GLN A 104 12.82 -5.06 3.63
CA GLN A 104 14.10 -4.99 4.35
C GLN A 104 14.46 -6.39 4.84
N PRO A 105 15.71 -6.81 4.71
CA PRO A 105 16.16 -8.01 5.41
C PRO A 105 15.90 -7.82 6.91
N PRO A 106 15.57 -8.89 7.64
CA PRO A 106 15.38 -8.81 9.08
C PRO A 106 16.59 -8.12 9.69
N ALA A 107 16.33 -7.12 10.53
CA ALA A 107 17.40 -6.40 11.23
C ALA A 107 18.30 -7.44 11.90
N PRO A 108 19.63 -7.34 11.76
CA PRO A 108 20.55 -8.25 12.44
C PRO A 108 20.17 -8.24 13.92
N LYS A 109 19.93 -9.43 14.47
CA LYS A 109 19.62 -9.57 15.89
C LYS A 109 20.69 -8.82 16.66
N GLN A 110 20.29 -7.77 17.37
CA GLN A 110 21.20 -6.86 18.10
C GLN A 110 22.05 -7.58 19.17
N GLY A 111 21.93 -8.88 19.33
CA GLY A 111 22.73 -9.65 20.27
C GLY A 111 24.11 -10.08 19.79
N LEU A 112 24.41 -9.99 18.47
CA LEU A 112 25.71 -10.53 18.00
C LEU A 112 26.89 -9.59 18.23
N PHE A 113 26.62 -8.30 18.44
CA PHE A 113 27.67 -7.31 18.70
C PHE A 113 27.76 -6.87 20.17
N ASP A 114 26.71 -7.13 20.97
CA ASP A 114 26.72 -6.79 22.39
C ASP A 114 27.73 -7.66 23.17
N ASP A 115 28.00 -8.87 22.69
CA ASP A 115 29.01 -9.77 23.30
C ASP A 115 30.46 -9.42 22.93
N LEU A 116 30.67 -8.51 21.97
CA LEU A 116 32.00 -8.12 21.50
C LEU A 116 32.50 -6.79 22.10
N ILE A 117 31.67 -6.11 22.91
CA ILE A 117 32.06 -4.88 23.60
C ILE A 117 32.43 -5.23 25.03
N PRO A 118 33.73 -5.34 25.37
CA PRO A 118 34.15 -5.54 26.75
C PRO A 118 33.84 -4.28 27.56
N GLY A 119 32.90 -4.35 28.49
CA GLY A 119 32.59 -3.27 29.43
C GLY A 119 31.12 -2.85 29.55
N LYS A 120 30.17 -3.38 28.78
CA LYS A 120 28.77 -3.11 29.00
C LYS A 120 28.14 -4.16 29.91
N GLN A 121 28.53 -4.09 31.21
CA GLN A 121 27.75 -4.79 32.23
C GLN A 121 26.44 -4.04 32.43
N ALA A 122 25.33 -4.77 32.24
CA ALA A 122 24.00 -4.30 32.62
C ALA A 122 24.00 -3.94 34.11
N ARG A 123 23.64 -2.67 34.42
CA ARG A 123 23.28 -2.24 35.77
C ARG A 123 21.79 -2.36 35.93
#